data_83ab748ab3113539a29ef611ed419761
#
_entry.id   83ab748ab3113539a29ef611ed419761
#
_cell.length_a   1.000
_cell.length_b   1.000
_cell.length_c   1.000
_cell.angle_alpha   90.00
_cell.angle_beta   90.00
_cell.angle_gamma   90.00
#
_symmetry.space_group_name_H-M   'P 1'
#
loop_
_entity.id
_entity.type
_entity.pdbx_description
1 polymer ?
#
loop_
_entity_poly.entity_id
_entity_poly.type
_entity_poly.pdbx_seq_one_letter_code
_entity_poly.pdbx_strand_id
1 'polypeptide(L)'
;MQNKGIVICVAVLLTLASIFYLSFSFATRYYDSEAAKIKDPIAQQDYKDSVKYLGVYSYQNCLETQIGLGLDLKGGMNVILEISVPDVIENLADHKTDAGFTNAMKEARAQEEANGGDFVSLFINAYHKSAPGHKLAEVFATQQLQGKVSPQSSDAEVEKAIRSSVQDAIDNSFNVVRTRIDKFGVVQPNIQKLEGQQGRIMVEMPGISQPERMRKMLQGSANLEFWETYNSEEVAPYLQQLDTRIANGDNGEEKNDSVAADSAAAKKEVAKAEPKKAEAKFSIKKKDDAAAKVGEDAQNAAAIKAHPLLARLQLGGGLSTVGYASVRDTAAINKIIYSAEAKRLLPSDLRLLWSAQPADNIKMKNIYELHALKVKIGRAHV
;
A
#
# COMPACT_ATOMS: atom_id res chain seq x y z
N MET A 1 -35.71 -30.01 43.01
CA MET A 1 -36.63 -29.11 42.27
C MET A 1 -35.78 -28.39 41.20
N GLN A 2 -35.99 -28.72 39.92
CA GLN A 2 -35.33 -27.99 38.85
C GLN A 2 -35.88 -26.58 38.80
N ASN A 3 -35.03 -25.57 38.92
CA ASN A 3 -35.41 -24.15 38.81
C ASN A 3 -35.81 -23.82 37.38
N LYS A 4 -36.99 -24.24 36.94
CA LYS A 4 -37.54 -24.00 35.61
C LYS A 4 -37.48 -22.52 35.21
N GLY A 5 -37.66 -21.61 36.20
CA GLY A 5 -37.56 -20.17 35.97
C GLY A 5 -36.20 -19.70 35.51
N ILE A 6 -35.12 -20.21 36.12
CA ILE A 6 -33.73 -19.85 35.71
C ILE A 6 -33.44 -20.35 34.29
N VAL A 7 -33.87 -21.57 33.95
CA VAL A 7 -33.67 -22.13 32.62
C VAL A 7 -34.40 -21.30 31.56
N ILE A 8 -35.64 -20.88 31.82
CA ILE A 8 -36.41 -20.03 30.92
C ILE A 8 -35.75 -18.64 30.78
N CYS A 9 -35.29 -18.02 31.88
CA CYS A 9 -34.54 -16.75 31.81
C CYS A 9 -33.28 -16.85 30.97
N VAL A 10 -32.49 -17.90 31.16
CA VAL A 10 -31.28 -18.14 30.35
C VAL A 10 -31.62 -18.35 28.88
N ALA A 11 -32.66 -19.15 28.58
CA ALA A 11 -33.12 -19.38 27.21
C ALA A 11 -33.57 -18.08 26.51
N VAL A 12 -34.35 -17.25 27.20
CA VAL A 12 -34.78 -15.94 26.67
C VAL A 12 -33.60 -15.03 26.43
N LEU A 13 -32.63 -14.97 27.35
CA LEU A 13 -31.45 -14.12 27.25
C LEU A 13 -30.58 -14.56 26.04
N LEU A 14 -30.38 -15.86 25.87
CA LEU A 14 -29.66 -16.41 24.73
C LEU A 14 -30.38 -16.12 23.40
N THR A 15 -31.71 -16.24 23.37
CA THR A 15 -32.49 -15.91 22.18
C THR A 15 -32.38 -14.44 21.82
N LEU A 16 -32.47 -13.53 22.78
CA LEU A 16 -32.29 -12.11 22.57
C LEU A 16 -30.88 -11.77 22.07
N ALA A 17 -29.86 -12.39 22.68
CA ALA A 17 -28.50 -12.24 22.22
C ALA A 17 -28.32 -12.73 20.77
N SER A 18 -28.90 -13.86 20.42
CA SER A 18 -28.85 -14.40 19.03
C SER A 18 -29.51 -13.45 18.04
N ILE A 19 -30.70 -12.92 18.37
CA ILE A 19 -31.39 -11.94 17.52
C ILE A 19 -30.55 -10.67 17.35
N PHE A 20 -29.92 -10.20 18.43
CA PHE A 20 -29.06 -9.04 18.40
C PHE A 20 -27.84 -9.25 17.45
N TYR A 21 -27.15 -10.38 17.56
CA TYR A 21 -26.03 -10.68 16.65
C TYR A 21 -26.48 -10.87 15.19
N LEU A 22 -27.61 -11.52 14.96
CA LEU A 22 -28.19 -11.66 13.62
C LEU A 22 -28.55 -10.32 12.98
N SER A 23 -28.94 -9.33 13.80
CA SER A 23 -29.32 -8.01 13.31
C SER A 23 -28.18 -7.26 12.61
N PHE A 24 -26.92 -7.52 12.99
CA PHE A 24 -25.75 -6.95 12.29
C PHE A 24 -25.66 -7.42 10.84
N SER A 25 -25.93 -8.71 10.58
CA SER A 25 -25.93 -9.24 9.21
C SER A 25 -27.05 -8.63 8.35
N PHE A 26 -28.18 -8.33 8.97
CA PHE A 26 -29.26 -7.63 8.27
C PHE A 26 -28.93 -6.17 8.00
N ALA A 27 -28.33 -5.49 8.98
CA ALA A 27 -27.92 -4.09 8.85
C ALA A 27 -26.87 -3.91 7.75
N THR A 28 -25.85 -4.77 7.69
CA THR A 28 -24.82 -4.72 6.63
C THR A 28 -25.42 -4.91 5.24
N ARG A 29 -26.32 -5.88 5.10
CA ARG A 29 -27.00 -6.13 3.81
C ARG A 29 -27.88 -4.96 3.38
N TYR A 30 -28.55 -4.33 4.32
CA TYR A 30 -29.36 -3.13 4.06
C TYR A 30 -28.48 -1.97 3.59
N TYR A 31 -27.41 -1.64 4.31
CA TYR A 31 -26.49 -0.56 3.93
C TYR A 31 -25.76 -0.82 2.62
N ASP A 32 -25.39 -2.07 2.32
CA ASP A 32 -24.83 -2.44 1.03
C ASP A 32 -25.81 -2.23 -0.12
N SER A 33 -27.08 -2.57 0.09
CA SER A 33 -28.13 -2.36 -0.91
C SER A 33 -28.39 -0.87 -1.18
N GLU A 34 -28.37 -0.04 -0.13
CA GLU A 34 -28.51 1.43 -0.29
C GLU A 34 -27.26 2.04 -0.96
N ALA A 35 -26.07 1.61 -0.54
CA ALA A 35 -24.84 2.05 -1.16
C ALA A 35 -24.77 1.70 -2.67
N ALA A 36 -25.24 0.52 -3.06
CA ALA A 36 -25.26 0.07 -4.45
C ALA A 36 -26.12 0.97 -5.38
N LYS A 37 -27.07 1.74 -4.85
CA LYS A 37 -27.87 2.71 -5.61
C LYS A 37 -27.07 3.96 -6.02
N ILE A 38 -25.95 4.21 -5.33
CA ILE A 38 -25.07 5.35 -5.59
C ILE A 38 -24.12 4.99 -6.74
N LYS A 39 -24.15 5.74 -7.83
CA LYS A 39 -23.33 5.45 -9.02
C LYS A 39 -21.85 5.82 -8.86
N ASP A 40 -21.54 6.82 -8.03
CA ASP A 40 -20.17 7.28 -7.80
C ASP A 40 -19.49 6.39 -6.73
N PRO A 41 -18.39 5.69 -7.04
CA PRO A 41 -17.70 4.82 -6.09
C PRO A 41 -17.20 5.53 -4.84
N ILE A 42 -16.83 6.82 -4.95
CA ILE A 42 -16.33 7.61 -3.82
C ILE A 42 -17.50 7.98 -2.90
N ALA A 43 -18.61 8.46 -3.48
CA ALA A 43 -19.82 8.75 -2.70
C ALA A 43 -20.40 7.48 -2.05
N GLN A 44 -20.24 6.33 -2.69
CA GLN A 44 -20.62 5.03 -2.12
C GLN A 44 -19.79 4.72 -0.86
N GLN A 45 -18.49 4.97 -0.90
CA GLN A 45 -17.61 4.76 0.25
C GLN A 45 -17.90 5.78 1.36
N ASP A 46 -18.07 7.06 1.01
CA ASP A 46 -18.44 8.12 1.96
C ASP A 46 -19.77 7.80 2.68
N TYR A 47 -20.74 7.24 1.96
CA TYR A 47 -21.99 6.77 2.56
C TYR A 47 -21.73 5.67 3.58
N LYS A 48 -20.98 4.62 3.22
CA LYS A 48 -20.64 3.51 4.12
C LYS A 48 -19.91 3.99 5.38
N ASP A 49 -19.01 4.96 5.23
CA ASP A 49 -18.24 5.51 6.34
C ASP A 49 -19.09 6.42 7.26
N SER A 50 -20.18 6.99 6.74
CA SER A 50 -21.06 7.90 7.48
C SER A 50 -22.16 7.22 8.28
N VAL A 51 -22.60 6.02 7.84
CA VAL A 51 -23.73 5.32 8.47
C VAL A 51 -23.34 4.70 9.80
N LYS A 52 -24.31 4.77 10.75
CA LYS A 52 -24.16 4.18 12.09
C LYS A 52 -25.37 3.33 12.42
N TYR A 53 -25.16 2.06 12.67
CA TYR A 53 -26.19 1.15 13.16
C TYR A 53 -26.46 1.40 14.64
N LEU A 54 -27.72 1.50 15.03
CA LEU A 54 -28.16 1.85 16.39
C LEU A 54 -27.52 3.16 16.94
N GLY A 55 -27.04 4.05 16.06
CA GLY A 55 -26.36 5.29 16.44
C GLY A 55 -24.95 5.14 17.00
N VAL A 56 -24.47 3.92 17.24
CA VAL A 56 -23.18 3.62 17.90
C VAL A 56 -22.25 2.83 17.00
N TYR A 57 -22.74 1.81 16.31
CA TYR A 57 -21.90 0.89 15.53
C TYR A 57 -21.66 1.43 14.12
N SER A 58 -20.39 1.65 13.75
CA SER A 58 -20.03 2.00 12.38
C SER A 58 -20.32 0.84 11.42
N TYR A 59 -20.41 1.12 10.13
CA TYR A 59 -20.54 0.08 9.11
C TYR A 59 -19.42 -0.97 9.19
N GLN A 60 -18.18 -0.55 9.46
CA GLN A 60 -17.03 -1.45 9.64
C GLN A 60 -17.23 -2.40 10.83
N ASN A 61 -17.69 -1.88 11.98
CA ASN A 61 -17.98 -2.72 13.15
C ASN A 61 -19.11 -3.73 12.86
N CYS A 62 -20.10 -3.34 12.05
CA CYS A 62 -21.16 -4.25 11.63
C CYS A 62 -20.61 -5.37 10.73
N LEU A 63 -19.69 -5.06 9.83
CA LEU A 63 -19.00 -6.04 8.96
C LEU A 63 -18.18 -7.05 9.76
N GLU A 64 -17.50 -6.61 10.82
CA GLU A 64 -16.68 -7.46 11.68
C GLU A 64 -17.54 -8.39 12.57
N THR A 65 -18.72 -7.91 12.97
CA THR A 65 -19.63 -8.63 13.89
C THR A 65 -20.62 -9.53 13.16
N GLN A 66 -20.89 -9.28 11.86
CA GLN A 66 -21.82 -10.08 11.06
C GLN A 66 -21.39 -11.56 10.97
N ILE A 67 -22.36 -12.42 10.65
CA ILE A 67 -22.03 -13.82 10.36
C ILE A 67 -21.15 -13.89 9.12
N GLY A 68 -19.97 -14.50 9.26
CA GLY A 68 -19.05 -14.75 8.15
C GLY A 68 -19.65 -15.72 7.16
N LEU A 69 -19.95 -15.25 5.95
CA LEU A 69 -20.35 -16.10 4.84
C LEU A 69 -19.09 -16.55 4.09
N GLY A 70 -18.92 -17.86 3.92
CA GLY A 70 -17.81 -18.40 3.15
C GLY A 70 -17.84 -18.02 1.68
N LEU A 71 -16.80 -18.44 0.95
CA LEU A 71 -16.64 -18.19 -0.49
C LEU A 71 -17.84 -18.68 -1.31
N ASP A 72 -18.44 -19.78 -0.93
CA ASP A 72 -19.57 -20.40 -1.65
C ASP A 72 -20.85 -19.54 -1.63
N LEU A 73 -21.02 -18.74 -0.58
CA LEU A 73 -22.22 -17.91 -0.39
C LEU A 73 -22.02 -16.45 -0.78
N LYS A 74 -20.83 -15.91 -0.58
CA LYS A 74 -20.52 -14.49 -0.82
C LYS A 74 -19.69 -14.29 -2.09
N GLY A 75 -19.19 -15.37 -2.67
CA GLY A 75 -18.15 -15.29 -3.69
C GLY A 75 -16.82 -14.77 -3.10
N GLY A 76 -15.85 -14.55 -3.93
CA GLY A 76 -14.56 -14.04 -3.47
C GLY A 76 -13.40 -14.68 -4.19
N MET A 77 -12.27 -14.81 -3.51
CA MET A 77 -11.03 -15.29 -4.07
C MET A 77 -10.35 -16.24 -3.09
N ASN A 78 -9.87 -17.38 -3.63
CA ASN A 78 -8.96 -18.28 -2.93
C ASN A 78 -7.64 -18.30 -3.68
N VAL A 79 -6.52 -18.09 -2.97
CA VAL A 79 -5.17 -18.14 -3.52
C VAL A 79 -4.26 -18.95 -2.62
N ILE A 80 -3.37 -19.70 -3.22
CA ILE A 80 -2.25 -20.32 -2.55
C ILE A 80 -1.01 -19.51 -2.90
N LEU A 81 -0.36 -18.97 -1.88
CA LEU A 81 0.92 -18.29 -1.98
C LEU A 81 2.02 -19.26 -1.61
N GLU A 82 3.06 -19.31 -2.40
CA GLU A 82 4.24 -20.13 -2.15
C GLU A 82 5.45 -19.23 -1.92
N ILE A 83 6.15 -19.50 -0.84
CA ILE A 83 7.40 -18.83 -0.49
C ILE A 83 8.52 -19.62 -1.11
N SER A 84 9.35 -18.98 -1.91
CA SER A 84 10.50 -19.63 -2.55
C SER A 84 11.56 -19.95 -1.50
N VAL A 85 11.56 -21.18 -1.01
CA VAL A 85 12.60 -21.70 -0.10
C VAL A 85 13.98 -21.65 -0.76
N PRO A 86 14.12 -21.96 -2.09
CA PRO A 86 15.37 -21.77 -2.80
C PRO A 86 15.94 -20.35 -2.65
N ASP A 87 15.14 -19.32 -2.83
CA ASP A 87 15.60 -17.93 -2.74
C ASP A 87 15.98 -17.55 -1.31
N VAL A 88 15.32 -18.11 -0.31
CA VAL A 88 15.72 -17.95 1.10
C VAL A 88 17.11 -18.53 1.32
N ILE A 89 17.40 -19.73 0.81
CA ILE A 89 18.72 -20.36 0.95
C ILE A 89 19.80 -19.56 0.19
N GLU A 90 19.52 -19.05 -1.00
CA GLU A 90 20.43 -18.17 -1.73
C GLU A 90 20.78 -16.91 -0.94
N ASN A 91 19.78 -16.29 -0.33
CA ASN A 91 19.95 -15.13 0.53
C ASN A 91 20.80 -15.47 1.78
N LEU A 92 20.53 -16.59 2.45
CA LEU A 92 21.30 -17.03 3.62
C LEU A 92 22.76 -17.30 3.27
N ALA A 93 23.03 -17.72 2.04
CA ALA A 93 24.39 -17.93 1.51
C ALA A 93 25.04 -16.64 1.00
N ASP A 94 24.41 -15.47 1.17
CA ASP A 94 24.88 -14.17 0.67
C ASP A 94 25.12 -14.18 -0.86
N HIS A 95 24.21 -14.80 -1.60
CA HIS A 95 24.24 -14.92 -3.07
C HIS A 95 25.58 -15.47 -3.60
N LYS A 96 26.16 -16.45 -2.93
CA LYS A 96 27.42 -17.07 -3.40
C LYS A 96 27.27 -17.65 -4.80
N THR A 97 28.30 -17.41 -5.62
CA THR A 97 28.39 -17.89 -7.02
C THR A 97 29.34 -19.06 -7.19
N ASP A 98 29.71 -19.70 -6.08
CA ASP A 98 30.56 -20.89 -6.11
C ASP A 98 29.93 -22.01 -6.94
N ALA A 99 30.75 -22.70 -7.75
CA ALA A 99 30.28 -23.73 -8.66
C ALA A 99 29.57 -24.89 -7.92
N GLY A 100 30.12 -25.29 -6.75
CA GLY A 100 29.53 -26.33 -5.91
C GLY A 100 28.14 -25.96 -5.43
N PHE A 101 27.97 -24.73 -4.89
CA PHE A 101 26.69 -24.19 -4.45
C PHE A 101 25.69 -24.05 -5.59
N THR A 102 26.11 -23.45 -6.72
CA THR A 102 25.24 -23.21 -7.87
C THR A 102 24.73 -24.51 -8.50
N ASN A 103 25.60 -25.53 -8.62
CA ASN A 103 25.20 -26.83 -9.14
C ASN A 103 24.26 -27.56 -8.16
N ALA A 104 24.52 -27.48 -6.86
CA ALA A 104 23.65 -28.04 -5.83
C ALA A 104 22.24 -27.41 -5.85
N MET A 105 22.16 -26.08 -5.95
CA MET A 105 20.89 -25.36 -6.07
C MET A 105 20.12 -25.78 -7.32
N LYS A 106 20.81 -25.91 -8.46
CA LYS A 106 20.17 -26.33 -9.72
C LYS A 106 19.64 -27.78 -9.64
N GLU A 107 20.43 -28.68 -9.06
CA GLU A 107 20.04 -30.08 -8.90
C GLU A 107 18.85 -30.21 -7.91
N ALA A 108 18.91 -29.48 -6.79
CA ALA A 108 17.84 -29.48 -5.79
C ALA A 108 16.51 -28.93 -6.37
N ARG A 109 16.55 -27.84 -7.15
CA ARG A 109 15.35 -27.30 -7.84
C ARG A 109 14.76 -28.31 -8.81
N ALA A 110 15.59 -28.95 -9.61
CA ALA A 110 15.12 -29.98 -10.55
C ALA A 110 14.52 -31.21 -9.85
N GLN A 111 15.06 -31.61 -8.70
CA GLN A 111 14.52 -32.72 -7.88
C GLN A 111 13.20 -32.32 -7.21
N GLU A 112 13.08 -31.09 -6.69
CA GLU A 112 11.85 -30.56 -6.10
C GLU A 112 10.71 -30.51 -7.13
N GLU A 113 10.98 -30.01 -8.34
CA GLU A 113 10.02 -29.97 -9.45
C GLU A 113 9.55 -31.37 -9.89
N ALA A 114 10.46 -32.33 -9.92
CA ALA A 114 10.16 -33.68 -10.39
C ALA A 114 9.43 -34.54 -9.35
N ASN A 115 9.83 -34.47 -8.10
CA ASN A 115 9.40 -35.41 -7.06
C ASN A 115 8.73 -34.73 -5.86
N GLY A 116 8.80 -33.40 -5.77
CA GLY A 116 8.48 -32.67 -4.55
C GLY A 116 9.49 -32.98 -3.44
N GLY A 117 9.18 -32.54 -2.24
CA GLY A 117 9.96 -32.87 -1.04
C GLY A 117 10.45 -31.64 -0.30
N ASP A 118 11.22 -31.87 0.76
CA ASP A 118 11.83 -30.81 1.56
C ASP A 118 13.08 -30.26 0.85
N PHE A 119 12.99 -29.05 0.33
CA PHE A 119 14.06 -28.42 -0.43
C PHE A 119 15.39 -28.33 0.34
N VAL A 120 15.35 -28.11 1.65
CA VAL A 120 16.57 -28.04 2.49
C VAL A 120 17.32 -29.38 2.43
N SER A 121 16.61 -30.51 2.59
CA SER A 121 17.21 -31.84 2.46
C SER A 121 17.75 -32.13 1.07
N LEU A 122 16.99 -31.76 0.02
CA LEU A 122 17.41 -31.94 -1.37
C LEU A 122 18.67 -31.16 -1.66
N PHE A 123 18.73 -29.90 -1.21
CA PHE A 123 19.90 -29.03 -1.37
C PHE A 123 21.13 -29.59 -0.67
N ILE A 124 21.01 -29.99 0.60
CA ILE A 124 22.15 -30.54 1.36
C ILE A 124 22.71 -31.81 0.68
N ASN A 125 21.81 -32.72 0.25
CA ASN A 125 22.22 -33.92 -0.44
C ASN A 125 22.92 -33.61 -1.79
N ALA A 126 22.39 -32.64 -2.54
CA ALA A 126 22.99 -32.19 -3.79
C ALA A 126 24.35 -31.49 -3.54
N TYR A 127 24.48 -30.70 -2.47
CA TYR A 127 25.73 -30.02 -2.13
C TYR A 127 26.85 -31.02 -1.80
N HIS A 128 26.58 -32.05 -1.00
CA HIS A 128 27.57 -33.08 -0.69
C HIS A 128 28.04 -33.87 -1.93
N LYS A 129 27.18 -33.99 -2.95
CA LYS A 129 27.56 -34.59 -4.25
C LYS A 129 28.36 -33.65 -5.13
N SER A 130 27.98 -32.36 -5.17
CA SER A 130 28.60 -31.36 -6.06
C SER A 130 29.92 -30.82 -5.52
N ALA A 131 30.11 -30.85 -4.18
CA ALA A 131 31.29 -30.35 -3.48
C ALA A 131 31.80 -31.37 -2.44
N PRO A 132 32.28 -32.54 -2.86
CA PRO A 132 32.74 -33.57 -1.92
C PRO A 132 33.93 -33.08 -1.12
N GLY A 133 33.84 -33.20 0.21
CA GLY A 133 34.89 -32.78 1.15
C GLY A 133 34.80 -31.33 1.64
N HIS A 134 33.90 -30.52 1.10
CA HIS A 134 33.62 -29.18 1.61
C HIS A 134 32.48 -29.19 2.63
N LYS A 135 32.63 -28.37 3.68
CA LYS A 135 31.64 -28.24 4.74
C LYS A 135 30.57 -27.21 4.36
N LEU A 136 29.33 -27.44 4.77
CA LEU A 136 28.25 -26.46 4.65
C LEU A 136 28.58 -25.13 5.31
N ALA A 137 29.36 -25.15 6.40
CA ALA A 137 29.80 -23.96 7.12
C ALA A 137 30.62 -22.98 6.24
N GLU A 138 31.35 -23.47 5.22
CA GLU A 138 32.07 -22.60 4.27
C GLU A 138 31.18 -21.70 3.44
N VAL A 139 29.94 -22.16 3.20
CA VAL A 139 28.92 -21.42 2.45
C VAL A 139 28.09 -20.55 3.39
N PHE A 140 27.68 -21.08 4.52
CA PHE A 140 26.68 -20.48 5.41
C PHE A 140 27.24 -19.74 6.61
N ALA A 141 28.57 -19.63 6.80
CA ALA A 141 29.15 -18.74 7.79
C ALA A 141 29.08 -17.27 7.34
N THR A 142 27.87 -16.79 7.10
CA THR A 142 27.55 -15.44 6.58
C THR A 142 27.13 -14.49 7.71
N GLN A 143 27.09 -13.20 7.44
CA GLN A 143 26.60 -12.22 8.40
C GLN A 143 25.14 -12.47 8.80
N GLN A 144 24.32 -13.01 7.91
CA GLN A 144 22.92 -13.33 8.16
C GLN A 144 22.72 -14.46 9.17
N LEU A 145 23.67 -15.41 9.23
CA LEU A 145 23.66 -16.51 10.18
C LEU A 145 24.66 -16.31 11.34
N GLN A 146 25.15 -15.08 11.51
CA GLN A 146 26.07 -14.74 12.59
C GLN A 146 25.46 -15.10 13.96
N GLY A 147 26.22 -15.81 14.79
CA GLY A 147 25.77 -16.31 16.08
C GLY A 147 25.01 -17.65 16.03
N LYS A 148 24.52 -18.11 14.85
CA LYS A 148 23.96 -19.45 14.67
C LYS A 148 24.95 -20.42 14.01
N VAL A 149 25.79 -19.91 13.08
CA VAL A 149 26.79 -20.70 12.33
C VAL A 149 28.15 -20.04 12.44
N SER A 150 29.16 -20.85 12.69
CA SER A 150 30.58 -20.47 12.66
C SER A 150 31.34 -21.32 11.63
N PRO A 151 32.53 -20.88 11.15
CA PRO A 151 33.31 -21.67 10.21
C PRO A 151 33.70 -23.08 10.69
N GLN A 152 33.63 -23.33 12.02
CA GLN A 152 33.91 -24.60 12.62
C GLN A 152 32.66 -25.46 12.90
N SER A 153 31.47 -24.92 12.62
CA SER A 153 30.19 -25.64 12.82
C SER A 153 30.14 -26.93 12.00
N SER A 154 29.53 -27.94 12.56
CA SER A 154 29.25 -29.20 11.88
C SER A 154 28.10 -29.02 10.87
N ASP A 155 28.04 -29.89 9.85
CA ASP A 155 26.97 -29.81 8.84
C ASP A 155 25.55 -29.97 9.46
N ALA A 156 25.44 -30.79 10.53
CA ALA A 156 24.15 -30.92 11.24
C ALA A 156 23.74 -29.63 11.98
N GLU A 157 24.68 -28.88 12.54
CA GLU A 157 24.40 -27.58 13.16
C GLU A 157 24.00 -26.54 12.10
N VAL A 158 24.70 -26.56 10.97
CA VAL A 158 24.35 -25.66 9.82
C VAL A 158 22.98 -26.00 9.26
N GLU A 159 22.66 -27.28 9.05
CA GLU A 159 21.33 -27.72 8.63
C GLU A 159 20.24 -27.21 9.58
N LYS A 160 20.43 -27.40 10.89
CA LYS A 160 19.48 -26.92 11.90
C LYS A 160 19.31 -25.40 11.83
N ALA A 161 20.39 -24.64 11.62
CA ALA A 161 20.36 -23.20 11.50
C ALA A 161 19.61 -22.75 10.23
N ILE A 162 19.85 -23.41 9.10
CA ILE A 162 19.14 -23.17 7.83
C ILE A 162 17.64 -23.43 8.00
N ARG A 163 17.26 -24.60 8.57
CA ARG A 163 15.85 -24.93 8.81
C ARG A 163 15.15 -23.92 9.72
N SER A 164 15.81 -23.51 10.79
CA SER A 164 15.28 -22.47 11.68
C SER A 164 15.06 -21.16 10.92
N SER A 165 16.04 -20.74 10.12
CA SER A 165 15.96 -19.47 9.38
C SER A 165 14.93 -19.51 8.23
N VAL A 166 14.75 -20.65 7.57
CA VAL A 166 13.68 -20.87 6.60
C VAL A 166 12.32 -20.79 7.29
N GLN A 167 12.16 -21.40 8.46
CA GLN A 167 10.91 -21.32 9.22
C GLN A 167 10.63 -19.87 9.66
N ASP A 168 11.64 -19.15 10.15
CA ASP A 168 11.53 -17.73 10.51
C ASP A 168 11.10 -16.87 9.30
N ALA A 169 11.65 -17.16 8.11
CA ALA A 169 11.27 -16.47 6.86
C ALA A 169 9.82 -16.75 6.46
N ILE A 170 9.35 -18.00 6.61
CA ILE A 170 7.97 -18.40 6.35
C ILE A 170 7.03 -17.67 7.32
N ASP A 171 7.37 -17.62 8.61
CA ASP A 171 6.56 -16.97 9.63
C ASP A 171 6.48 -15.47 9.42
N ASN A 172 7.58 -14.83 9.06
CA ASN A 172 7.62 -13.42 8.71
C ASN A 172 6.78 -13.13 7.47
N SER A 173 6.89 -13.95 6.42
CA SER A 173 6.09 -13.79 5.20
C SER A 173 4.61 -13.97 5.47
N PHE A 174 4.23 -14.93 6.32
CA PHE A 174 2.84 -15.11 6.76
C PHE A 174 2.30 -13.84 7.46
N ASN A 175 3.07 -13.25 8.36
CA ASN A 175 2.70 -12.04 9.06
C ASN A 175 2.58 -10.84 8.10
N VAL A 176 3.49 -10.73 7.11
CA VAL A 176 3.42 -9.70 6.07
C VAL A 176 2.16 -9.84 5.23
N VAL A 177 1.83 -11.06 4.77
CA VAL A 177 0.62 -11.34 3.99
C VAL A 177 -0.62 -10.97 4.81
N ARG A 178 -0.70 -11.41 6.08
CA ARG A 178 -1.78 -11.08 6.98
C ARG A 178 -1.96 -9.56 7.13
N THR A 179 -0.87 -8.85 7.44
CA THR A 179 -0.91 -7.39 7.61
C THR A 179 -1.36 -6.67 6.33
N ARG A 180 -0.96 -7.17 5.14
CA ARG A 180 -1.41 -6.61 3.86
C ARG A 180 -2.91 -6.80 3.67
N ILE A 181 -3.43 -7.98 3.96
CA ILE A 181 -4.85 -8.30 3.82
C ILE A 181 -5.68 -7.46 4.79
N ASP A 182 -5.24 -7.33 6.04
CA ASP A 182 -5.90 -6.50 7.06
C ASP A 182 -5.98 -5.02 6.63
N LYS A 183 -4.88 -4.48 6.06
CA LYS A 183 -4.84 -3.10 5.54
C LYS A 183 -5.78 -2.87 4.35
N PHE A 184 -6.11 -3.91 3.60
CA PHE A 184 -7.09 -3.82 2.51
C PHE A 184 -8.55 -3.82 2.97
N GLY A 185 -8.78 -3.98 4.27
CA GLY A 185 -10.13 -3.99 4.84
C GLY A 185 -10.92 -5.22 4.43
N VAL A 186 -10.25 -6.33 4.10
CA VAL A 186 -10.91 -7.61 3.86
C VAL A 186 -11.47 -8.10 5.18
N VAL A 187 -12.77 -8.29 5.21
CA VAL A 187 -13.48 -8.71 6.43
C VAL A 187 -13.45 -10.24 6.51
N GLN A 188 -12.99 -10.74 7.66
CA GLN A 188 -12.92 -12.17 7.97
C GLN A 188 -12.17 -13.01 6.93
N PRO A 189 -10.92 -12.64 6.58
CA PRO A 189 -10.10 -13.50 5.72
C PRO A 189 -9.72 -14.76 6.48
N ASN A 190 -9.66 -15.89 5.77
CA ASN A 190 -9.11 -17.12 6.31
C ASN A 190 -7.69 -17.29 5.77
N ILE A 191 -6.69 -17.28 6.64
CA ILE A 191 -5.28 -17.37 6.28
C ILE A 191 -4.67 -18.53 7.05
N GLN A 192 -4.22 -19.55 6.34
CA GLN A 192 -3.70 -20.78 6.95
C GLN A 192 -2.42 -21.23 6.27
N LYS A 193 -1.47 -21.75 7.06
CA LYS A 193 -0.32 -22.48 6.54
C LYS A 193 -0.78 -23.89 6.18
N LEU A 194 -0.41 -24.38 5.00
CA LEU A 194 -0.76 -25.72 4.58
C LEU A 194 0.18 -26.73 5.25
N GLU A 195 -0.40 -27.62 6.03
CA GLU A 195 0.35 -28.71 6.67
C GLU A 195 0.92 -29.66 5.60
N GLY A 196 2.16 -30.11 5.81
CA GLY A 196 2.85 -31.01 4.89
C GLY A 196 3.38 -30.38 3.61
N GLN A 197 3.14 -29.06 3.39
CA GLN A 197 3.66 -28.31 2.25
C GLN A 197 4.39 -27.06 2.75
N GLN A 198 5.70 -27.22 2.95
CA GLN A 198 6.53 -26.16 3.50
C GLN A 198 6.51 -24.91 2.62
N GLY A 199 6.27 -23.74 3.23
CA GLY A 199 6.25 -22.46 2.54
C GLY A 199 4.93 -22.11 1.84
N ARG A 200 3.88 -22.95 1.88
CA ARG A 200 2.60 -22.64 1.26
C ARG A 200 1.59 -22.08 2.26
N ILE A 201 0.96 -20.98 1.86
CA ILE A 201 -0.04 -20.25 2.63
C ILE A 201 -1.32 -20.20 1.80
N MET A 202 -2.40 -20.74 2.32
CA MET A 202 -3.73 -20.59 1.73
C MET A 202 -4.39 -19.32 2.27
N VAL A 203 -4.94 -18.53 1.36
CA VAL A 203 -5.62 -17.28 1.66
C VAL A 203 -6.98 -17.26 0.99
N GLU A 204 -8.02 -17.25 1.80
CA GLU A 204 -9.40 -17.13 1.36
C GLU A 204 -9.94 -15.76 1.74
N MET A 205 -10.47 -15.05 0.76
CA MET A 205 -10.97 -13.69 0.92
C MET A 205 -12.39 -13.59 0.40
N PRO A 206 -13.40 -13.76 1.26
CA PRO A 206 -14.80 -13.67 0.86
C PRO A 206 -15.17 -12.24 0.47
N GLY A 207 -16.05 -12.10 -0.54
CA GLY A 207 -16.65 -10.82 -0.92
C GLY A 207 -15.73 -9.81 -1.60
N ILE A 208 -14.56 -10.24 -2.10
CA ILE A 208 -13.65 -9.39 -2.86
C ILE A 208 -14.26 -9.06 -4.24
N SER A 209 -14.38 -7.77 -4.53
CA SER A 209 -14.91 -7.26 -5.81
C SER A 209 -13.84 -7.14 -6.90
N GLN A 210 -12.53 -7.06 -6.54
CA GLN A 210 -11.42 -6.82 -7.45
C GLN A 210 -10.28 -7.84 -7.24
N PRO A 211 -10.45 -9.10 -7.68
CA PRO A 211 -9.47 -10.17 -7.43
C PRO A 211 -8.11 -9.89 -8.07
N GLU A 212 -8.07 -9.31 -9.27
CA GLU A 212 -6.81 -9.01 -9.97
C GLU A 212 -5.96 -7.94 -9.24
N ARG A 213 -6.60 -6.94 -8.66
CA ARG A 213 -5.91 -5.93 -7.85
C ARG A 213 -5.31 -6.55 -6.60
N MET A 214 -6.08 -7.44 -5.96
CA MET A 214 -5.64 -8.15 -4.76
C MET A 214 -4.46 -9.07 -5.07
N ARG A 215 -4.52 -9.82 -6.17
CA ARG A 215 -3.42 -10.69 -6.63
C ARG A 215 -2.12 -9.90 -6.81
N LYS A 216 -2.17 -8.80 -7.55
CA LYS A 216 -1.00 -7.93 -7.77
C LYS A 216 -0.40 -7.41 -6.48
N MET A 217 -1.24 -7.09 -5.50
CA MET A 217 -0.78 -6.61 -4.20
C MET A 217 -0.15 -7.72 -3.35
N LEU A 218 -0.72 -8.90 -3.34
CA LEU A 218 -0.16 -10.04 -2.61
C LEU A 218 1.19 -10.49 -3.20
N GLN A 219 1.32 -10.44 -4.53
CA GLN A 219 2.56 -10.79 -5.24
C GLN A 219 3.64 -9.70 -5.16
N GLY A 220 3.25 -8.45 -4.87
CA GLY A 220 4.19 -7.33 -4.81
C GLY A 220 5.21 -7.50 -3.68
N SER A 221 6.49 -7.51 -4.03
CA SER A 221 7.56 -7.32 -3.05
C SER A 221 7.60 -5.85 -2.63
N ALA A 222 7.70 -5.58 -1.33
CA ALA A 222 7.91 -4.23 -0.83
C ALA A 222 9.41 -4.01 -0.64
N ASN A 223 10.03 -3.23 -1.52
CA ASN A 223 11.39 -2.77 -1.31
C ASN A 223 11.33 -1.48 -0.49
N LEU A 224 12.13 -1.41 0.57
CA LEU A 224 12.31 -0.18 1.32
C LEU A 224 13.35 0.66 0.59
N GLU A 225 12.93 1.84 0.13
CA GLU A 225 13.79 2.79 -0.56
C GLU A 225 13.79 4.11 0.19
N PHE A 226 14.97 4.70 0.38
CA PHE A 226 15.15 6.02 0.95
C PHE A 226 15.46 7.01 -0.17
N TRP A 227 14.63 8.06 -0.26
CA TRP A 227 14.74 9.06 -1.30
C TRP A 227 15.03 10.43 -0.69
N GLU A 228 15.92 11.19 -1.32
CA GLU A 228 16.02 12.62 -1.03
C GLU A 228 14.76 13.32 -1.55
N THR A 229 14.33 14.34 -0.84
CA THR A 229 13.15 15.13 -1.19
C THR A 229 13.53 16.53 -1.63
N TYR A 230 12.71 17.09 -2.52
CA TYR A 230 12.69 18.53 -2.76
C TYR A 230 11.92 19.25 -1.66
N ASN A 231 12.29 20.46 -1.35
CA ASN A 231 11.46 21.33 -0.54
C ASN A 231 10.27 21.83 -1.35
N SER A 232 9.13 22.00 -0.68
CA SER A 232 7.92 22.52 -1.33
C SER A 232 8.13 23.88 -1.99
N GLU A 233 8.97 24.75 -1.39
CA GLU A 233 9.31 26.06 -1.92
C GLU A 233 10.08 26.01 -3.24
N GLU A 234 10.89 24.96 -3.46
CA GLU A 234 11.63 24.75 -4.70
C GLU A 234 10.71 24.30 -5.85
N VAL A 235 9.67 23.53 -5.54
CA VAL A 235 8.77 22.92 -6.55
C VAL A 235 7.56 23.79 -6.85
N ALA A 236 7.07 24.56 -5.88
CA ALA A 236 5.88 25.40 -6.04
C ALA A 236 5.94 26.34 -7.25
N PRO A 237 7.05 27.02 -7.58
CA PRO A 237 7.14 27.88 -8.76
C PRO A 237 6.93 27.13 -10.07
N TYR A 238 7.44 25.91 -10.18
CA TYR A 238 7.25 25.09 -11.38
C TYR A 238 5.79 24.66 -11.55
N LEU A 239 5.10 24.32 -10.47
CA LEU A 239 3.68 23.97 -10.52
C LEU A 239 2.80 25.17 -10.85
N GLN A 240 3.15 26.37 -10.38
CA GLN A 240 2.46 27.61 -10.75
C GLN A 240 2.66 27.95 -12.22
N GLN A 241 3.87 27.81 -12.76
CA GLN A 241 4.15 28.00 -14.18
C GLN A 241 3.39 26.97 -15.05
N LEU A 242 3.36 25.71 -14.60
CA LEU A 242 2.61 24.66 -15.28
C LEU A 242 1.11 24.97 -15.31
N ASP A 243 0.53 25.40 -14.19
CA ASP A 243 -0.86 25.79 -14.09
C ASP A 243 -1.21 26.93 -15.08
N THR A 244 -0.37 27.97 -15.11
CA THR A 244 -0.53 29.13 -16.01
C THR A 244 -0.45 28.73 -17.49
N ARG A 245 0.47 27.86 -17.88
CA ARG A 245 0.60 27.40 -19.27
C ARG A 245 -0.62 26.58 -19.70
N ILE A 246 -1.08 25.67 -18.86
CA ILE A 246 -2.27 24.85 -19.17
C ILE A 246 -3.52 25.74 -19.22
N ALA A 247 -3.67 26.73 -18.34
CA ALA A 247 -4.77 27.68 -18.35
C ALA A 247 -4.82 28.50 -19.67
N ASN A 248 -3.64 28.87 -20.19
CA ASN A 248 -3.54 29.62 -21.45
C ASN A 248 -3.72 28.76 -22.72
N GLY A 249 -3.98 27.46 -22.59
CA GLY A 249 -4.28 26.58 -23.71
C GLY A 249 -3.08 26.26 -24.61
N ASP A 250 -1.86 26.37 -24.09
CA ASP A 250 -0.63 26.05 -24.79
C ASP A 250 -0.44 24.51 -24.86
N ASN A 251 -1.35 23.87 -25.59
CA ASN A 251 -1.31 22.44 -25.91
C ASN A 251 -0.36 22.23 -27.09
N GLY A 252 0.96 22.43 -26.84
CA GLY A 252 2.03 21.84 -27.63
C GLY A 252 1.91 21.81 -29.15
N GLU A 253 1.47 22.88 -29.84
CA GLU A 253 1.81 23.10 -31.24
C GLU A 253 3.02 24.04 -31.32
N GLU A 254 4.06 23.52 -31.93
CA GLU A 254 5.33 24.23 -32.16
C GLU A 254 5.07 25.58 -32.85
N LYS A 255 5.24 26.69 -32.14
CA LYS A 255 5.70 27.92 -32.74
C LYS A 255 7.14 28.10 -32.32
N ASN A 256 8.02 27.76 -33.27
CA ASN A 256 9.39 28.20 -33.30
C ASN A 256 9.42 29.73 -33.20
N ASP A 257 9.80 30.25 -32.06
CA ASP A 257 10.38 31.58 -31.98
C ASP A 257 11.57 31.53 -31.03
N SER A 258 12.72 31.55 -31.70
CA SER A 258 14.02 31.77 -31.13
C SER A 258 14.08 33.12 -30.42
N VAL A 259 14.23 33.13 -29.10
CA VAL A 259 14.90 34.23 -28.42
C VAL A 259 15.92 33.68 -27.46
N ALA A 260 17.16 33.82 -27.88
CA ALA A 260 18.33 33.59 -27.05
C ALA A 260 18.46 34.69 -25.98
N ALA A 261 19.00 34.25 -24.86
CA ALA A 261 19.84 34.99 -23.94
C ALA A 261 19.38 36.40 -23.50
N ASP A 262 18.94 36.51 -22.28
CA ASP A 262 19.57 37.52 -21.39
C ASP A 262 19.43 37.07 -19.93
N SER A 263 20.49 36.48 -19.42
CA SER A 263 20.73 36.26 -18.02
C SER A 263 21.80 37.22 -17.55
N ALA A 264 21.42 38.43 -17.20
CA ALA A 264 22.20 39.27 -16.29
C ALA A 264 21.44 40.56 -15.94
N ALA A 265 21.30 40.79 -14.64
CA ALA A 265 20.92 42.02 -14.00
C ALA A 265 19.51 42.13 -13.39
N ALA A 266 19.39 41.62 -12.18
CA ALA A 266 18.68 42.29 -11.10
C ALA A 266 19.08 41.72 -9.73
N LYS A 267 20.31 41.99 -9.30
CA LYS A 267 20.67 42.06 -7.88
C LYS A 267 20.44 43.50 -7.44
N LYS A 268 19.49 43.70 -6.54
CA LYS A 268 19.28 44.71 -5.49
C LYS A 268 17.77 44.95 -5.37
N GLU A 269 17.14 44.55 -4.28
CA GLU A 269 17.13 45.18 -2.99
C GLU A 269 16.44 44.26 -1.99
N VAL A 270 17.17 43.89 -0.97
CA VAL A 270 16.65 43.21 0.22
C VAL A 270 16.13 44.28 1.16
N ALA A 271 14.84 44.41 1.28
CA ALA A 271 14.23 45.11 2.40
C ALA A 271 13.67 44.08 3.38
N LYS A 272 14.24 44.08 4.56
CA LYS A 272 13.85 43.41 5.79
C LYS A 272 12.34 43.48 6.04
N ALA A 273 11.66 42.36 6.07
CA ALA A 273 10.41 42.20 6.77
C ALA A 273 10.40 40.87 7.48
N GLU A 274 10.23 40.90 8.79
CA GLU A 274 10.14 39.78 9.69
C GLU A 274 8.97 38.84 9.33
N PRO A 275 9.08 37.50 9.56
CA PRO A 275 8.01 36.57 9.25
C PRO A 275 6.91 36.67 10.31
N LYS A 276 5.82 37.34 10.01
CA LYS A 276 4.57 37.14 10.75
C LYS A 276 4.02 35.75 10.43
N LYS A 277 3.98 34.88 11.45
CA LYS A 277 3.20 33.67 11.48
C LYS A 277 1.76 33.97 11.04
N ALA A 278 1.42 33.58 9.84
CA ALA A 278 0.04 33.55 9.39
C ALA A 278 -0.51 32.16 9.73
N GLU A 279 -1.14 32.03 10.89
CA GLU A 279 -2.05 30.93 11.15
C GLU A 279 -3.27 31.11 10.23
N ALA A 280 -3.31 30.35 9.13
CA ALA A 280 -4.49 30.27 8.30
C ALA A 280 -5.58 29.50 9.07
N LYS A 281 -6.44 30.24 9.75
CA LYS A 281 -7.68 29.71 10.33
C LYS A 281 -8.62 29.33 9.18
N PHE A 282 -8.69 28.05 8.90
CA PHE A 282 -9.67 27.47 7.99
C PHE A 282 -11.02 27.46 8.71
N SER A 283 -11.90 28.38 8.34
CA SER A 283 -13.27 28.49 8.85
C SER A 283 -14.25 28.02 7.78
N ILE A 284 -14.65 26.74 7.80
CA ILE A 284 -15.80 26.27 7.02
C ILE A 284 -17.04 26.43 7.87
N LYS A 285 -17.89 27.37 7.53
CA LYS A 285 -19.27 27.45 8.00
C LYS A 285 -20.06 26.31 7.38
N LYS A 286 -20.53 25.35 8.20
CA LYS A 286 -21.65 24.49 7.85
C LYS A 286 -22.88 25.36 7.66
N LYS A 287 -23.44 25.34 6.46
CA LYS A 287 -24.78 25.82 6.18
C LYS A 287 -25.49 24.73 5.37
N ASP A 288 -26.47 24.13 6.02
CA ASP A 288 -27.46 23.29 5.37
C ASP A 288 -28.32 24.21 4.51
N ASP A 289 -28.29 24.00 3.19
CA ASP A 289 -29.40 24.39 2.31
C ASP A 289 -29.15 23.94 0.87
N ALA A 290 -30.08 23.22 0.33
CA ALA A 290 -30.04 22.63 -1.02
C ALA A 290 -30.08 23.66 -2.17
N ALA A 291 -30.22 24.95 -1.90
CA ALA A 291 -30.26 26.04 -2.89
C ALA A 291 -28.88 26.67 -3.17
N ALA A 292 -27.86 26.41 -2.34
CA ALA A 292 -26.51 26.97 -2.51
C ALA A 292 -25.61 26.18 -3.47
N LYS A 293 -25.97 24.93 -3.80
CA LYS A 293 -25.13 24.04 -4.63
C LYS A 293 -24.96 24.51 -6.08
N VAL A 294 -25.90 25.19 -6.67
CA VAL A 294 -25.84 25.63 -8.08
C VAL A 294 -24.89 26.82 -8.26
N GLY A 295 -24.67 27.64 -7.25
CA GLY A 295 -23.74 28.75 -7.26
C GLY A 295 -22.28 28.35 -7.00
N GLU A 296 -22.05 27.38 -6.13
CA GLU A 296 -20.72 26.87 -5.81
C GLU A 296 -20.12 26.04 -6.96
N ASP A 297 -20.95 25.25 -7.65
CA ASP A 297 -20.50 24.44 -8.80
C ASP A 297 -20.10 25.32 -10.00
N ALA A 298 -20.77 26.45 -10.22
CA ALA A 298 -20.43 27.40 -11.28
C ALA A 298 -19.13 28.19 -10.96
N GLN A 299 -18.94 28.59 -9.70
CA GLN A 299 -17.71 29.26 -9.25
C GLN A 299 -16.51 28.31 -9.27
N ASN A 300 -16.69 27.07 -8.86
CA ASN A 300 -15.66 26.02 -8.94
C ASN A 300 -15.29 25.71 -10.40
N ALA A 301 -16.26 25.66 -11.31
CA ALA A 301 -15.99 25.44 -12.72
C ALA A 301 -15.20 26.59 -13.37
N ALA A 302 -15.46 27.83 -12.97
CA ALA A 302 -14.71 29.00 -13.42
C ALA A 302 -13.28 29.01 -12.86
N ALA A 303 -13.11 28.69 -11.57
CA ALA A 303 -11.81 28.56 -10.92
C ALA A 303 -10.97 27.43 -11.56
N ILE A 304 -11.57 26.30 -11.88
CA ILE A 304 -10.90 25.18 -12.56
C ILE A 304 -10.46 25.54 -13.99
N LYS A 305 -11.17 26.40 -14.68
CA LYS A 305 -10.76 26.91 -16.01
C LYS A 305 -9.60 27.88 -15.91
N ALA A 306 -9.62 28.76 -14.90
CA ALA A 306 -8.57 29.74 -14.69
C ALA A 306 -7.28 29.12 -14.13
N HIS A 307 -7.41 28.10 -13.26
CA HIS A 307 -6.33 27.42 -12.58
C HIS A 307 -6.54 25.91 -12.56
N PRO A 308 -6.27 25.20 -13.65
CA PRO A 308 -6.63 23.77 -13.80
C PRO A 308 -5.97 22.86 -12.77
N LEU A 309 -4.76 23.20 -12.35
CA LEU A 309 -3.99 22.48 -11.34
C LEU A 309 -4.27 23.00 -9.93
N LEU A 310 -4.09 24.31 -9.74
CA LEU A 310 -4.11 24.93 -8.40
C LEU A 310 -5.51 25.04 -7.79
N ALA A 311 -6.57 25.02 -8.61
CA ALA A 311 -7.94 24.92 -8.09
C ALA A 311 -8.25 23.55 -7.45
N ARG A 312 -7.45 22.51 -7.76
CA ARG A 312 -7.60 21.15 -7.25
C ARG A 312 -6.51 20.75 -6.27
N LEU A 313 -5.29 21.33 -6.42
CA LEU A 313 -4.13 21.07 -5.58
C LEU A 313 -3.88 22.27 -4.69
N GLN A 314 -4.11 22.14 -3.40
CA GLN A 314 -3.76 23.14 -2.42
C GLN A 314 -2.27 23.06 -2.12
N LEU A 315 -1.49 24.03 -2.58
CA LEU A 315 -0.05 24.10 -2.29
C LEU A 315 0.18 24.40 -0.81
N GLY A 316 1.22 23.82 -0.27
CA GLY A 316 1.65 24.02 1.11
C GLY A 316 1.86 22.69 1.83
N GLY A 317 2.47 22.72 2.98
CA GLY A 317 2.70 21.54 3.80
C GLY A 317 4.07 21.53 4.46
N GLY A 318 5.06 22.14 3.85
CA GLY A 318 6.43 22.19 4.35
C GLY A 318 7.27 20.97 3.98
N LEU A 319 8.58 21.10 4.06
CA LEU A 319 9.57 20.08 3.68
C LEU A 319 9.23 19.36 2.37
N SER A 320 8.97 18.07 2.41
CA SER A 320 8.73 17.23 1.21
C SER A 320 7.31 17.26 0.66
N THR A 321 6.33 17.77 1.42
CA THR A 321 4.93 17.84 1.02
C THR A 321 4.69 19.10 0.20
N VAL A 322 4.43 18.95 -1.09
CA VAL A 322 4.20 20.06 -2.01
C VAL A 322 2.78 20.59 -1.95
N GLY A 323 1.84 19.71 -1.64
CA GLY A 323 0.45 20.10 -1.52
C GLY A 323 -0.48 18.94 -1.15
N TYR A 324 -1.75 19.30 -1.03
CA TYR A 324 -2.84 18.44 -0.61
C TYR A 324 -3.94 18.44 -1.66
N ALA A 325 -4.54 17.29 -1.91
CA ALA A 325 -5.71 17.19 -2.80
C ALA A 325 -6.69 16.12 -2.35
N SER A 326 -7.95 16.28 -2.75
CA SER A 326 -8.96 15.26 -2.58
C SER A 326 -8.68 14.06 -3.48
N VAL A 327 -9.02 12.86 -3.04
CA VAL A 327 -8.95 11.62 -3.83
C VAL A 327 -9.68 11.77 -5.19
N ARG A 328 -10.75 12.57 -5.23
CA ARG A 328 -11.53 12.83 -6.47
C ARG A 328 -10.72 13.56 -7.54
N ASP A 329 -9.81 14.41 -7.12
CA ASP A 329 -9.02 15.28 -7.99
C ASP A 329 -7.68 14.65 -8.40
N THR A 330 -7.21 13.61 -7.70
CA THR A 330 -5.91 12.98 -7.97
C THR A 330 -5.76 12.50 -9.42
N ALA A 331 -6.81 11.96 -10.03
CA ALA A 331 -6.77 11.52 -11.42
C ALA A 331 -6.60 12.70 -12.42
N ALA A 332 -7.26 13.83 -12.15
CA ALA A 332 -7.14 15.03 -12.96
C ALA A 332 -5.77 15.70 -12.77
N ILE A 333 -5.30 15.78 -11.53
CA ILE A 333 -3.96 16.29 -11.20
C ILE A 333 -2.88 15.42 -11.86
N ASN A 334 -3.00 14.09 -11.80
CA ASN A 334 -2.06 13.17 -12.45
C ASN A 334 -1.96 13.38 -13.97
N LYS A 335 -3.08 13.64 -14.65
CA LYS A 335 -3.05 13.97 -16.09
C LYS A 335 -2.23 15.22 -16.37
N ILE A 336 -2.26 16.20 -15.47
CA ILE A 336 -1.53 17.45 -15.60
C ILE A 336 -0.05 17.25 -15.28
N ILE A 337 0.30 16.70 -14.12
CA ILE A 337 1.70 16.57 -13.66
C ILE A 337 2.52 15.55 -14.49
N TYR A 338 1.88 14.62 -15.17
CA TYR A 338 2.53 13.67 -16.08
C TYR A 338 2.36 14.03 -17.56
N SER A 339 1.82 15.22 -17.89
CA SER A 339 1.68 15.71 -19.26
C SER A 339 3.05 15.96 -19.92
N ALA A 340 3.06 16.11 -21.25
CA ALA A 340 4.26 16.47 -22.00
C ALA A 340 4.81 17.85 -21.58
N GLU A 341 3.91 18.79 -21.28
CA GLU A 341 4.28 20.13 -20.79
C GLU A 341 4.94 20.07 -19.41
N ALA A 342 4.40 19.25 -18.50
CA ALA A 342 4.99 19.05 -17.20
C ALA A 342 6.43 18.49 -17.31
N LYS A 343 6.65 17.52 -18.20
CA LYS A 343 7.98 16.93 -18.44
C LYS A 343 9.01 17.92 -18.99
N ARG A 344 8.55 18.99 -19.67
CA ARG A 344 9.44 20.05 -20.20
C ARG A 344 9.79 21.09 -19.12
N LEU A 345 8.88 21.32 -18.18
CA LEU A 345 9.02 22.36 -17.14
C LEU A 345 9.64 21.85 -15.85
N LEU A 346 9.28 20.63 -15.45
CA LEU A 346 9.75 20.05 -14.20
C LEU A 346 11.18 19.55 -14.33
N PRO A 347 11.99 19.63 -13.26
CA PRO A 347 13.32 19.00 -13.24
C PRO A 347 13.25 17.52 -13.63
N SER A 348 14.23 17.06 -14.42
CA SER A 348 14.24 15.67 -14.92
C SER A 348 14.38 14.61 -13.84
N ASP A 349 14.93 14.99 -12.69
CA ASP A 349 15.11 14.17 -11.50
C ASP A 349 13.95 14.28 -10.50
N LEU A 350 12.96 15.15 -10.77
CA LEU A 350 11.78 15.31 -9.91
C LEU A 350 10.76 14.21 -10.18
N ARG A 351 10.32 13.55 -9.12
CA ARG A 351 9.21 12.61 -9.14
C ARG A 351 8.17 13.00 -8.10
N LEU A 352 6.94 13.17 -8.55
CA LEU A 352 5.81 13.50 -7.69
C LEU A 352 5.02 12.23 -7.37
N LEU A 353 4.85 11.91 -6.08
CA LEU A 353 4.14 10.72 -5.61
C LEU A 353 3.12 11.09 -4.53
N TRP A 354 1.98 10.42 -4.55
CA TRP A 354 0.96 10.55 -3.52
C TRP A 354 1.29 9.70 -2.29
N SER A 355 0.92 10.19 -1.11
CA SER A 355 0.96 9.40 0.12
C SER A 355 0.08 8.15 -0.02
N ALA A 356 0.47 7.06 0.64
CA ALA A 356 -0.30 5.82 0.64
C ALA A 356 -1.54 5.89 1.55
N GLN A 357 -1.52 6.80 2.52
CA GLN A 357 -2.59 7.01 3.50
C GLN A 357 -3.08 8.46 3.42
N PRO A 358 -4.35 8.73 3.78
CA PRO A 358 -4.83 10.09 3.93
C PRO A 358 -4.01 10.86 4.97
N ALA A 359 -3.93 12.18 4.81
CA ALA A 359 -3.21 13.05 5.73
C ALA A 359 -3.85 13.05 7.13
N ASP A 360 -3.11 12.60 8.14
CA ASP A 360 -3.61 12.49 9.53
C ASP A 360 -3.90 13.84 10.18
N ASN A 361 -3.21 14.89 9.72
CA ASN A 361 -3.29 16.25 10.29
C ASN A 361 -4.51 17.05 9.84
N ILE A 362 -5.28 16.55 8.88
CA ILE A 362 -6.42 17.25 8.31
C ILE A 362 -7.70 16.54 8.75
N LYS A 363 -8.59 17.26 9.44
CA LYS A 363 -9.91 16.75 9.92
C LYS A 363 -10.85 16.27 8.80
N MET A 364 -10.44 16.39 7.54
CA MET A 364 -11.19 15.92 6.37
C MET A 364 -10.69 14.53 5.97
N LYS A 365 -11.60 13.59 5.88
CA LYS A 365 -11.34 12.27 5.30
C LYS A 365 -11.08 12.39 3.78
N ASN A 366 -10.21 11.53 3.25
CA ASN A 366 -9.92 11.44 1.80
C ASN A 366 -9.08 12.56 1.19
N ILE A 367 -8.24 13.25 1.98
CA ILE A 367 -7.19 14.16 1.49
C ILE A 367 -5.85 13.44 1.52
N TYR A 368 -5.12 13.51 0.41
CA TYR A 368 -3.82 12.88 0.24
C TYR A 368 -2.74 13.94 0.02
N GLU A 369 -1.53 13.63 0.47
CA GLU A 369 -0.36 14.48 0.33
C GLU A 369 0.38 14.16 -0.97
N LEU A 370 0.82 15.21 -1.68
CA LEU A 370 1.68 15.08 -2.84
C LEU A 370 3.12 15.39 -2.40
N HIS A 371 4.00 14.41 -2.53
CA HIS A 371 5.42 14.51 -2.17
C HIS A 371 6.30 14.67 -3.39
N ALA A 372 7.36 15.49 -3.27
CA ALA A 372 8.37 15.71 -4.29
C ALA A 372 9.67 14.98 -3.93
N LEU A 373 10.04 14.00 -4.75
CA LEU A 373 11.21 13.16 -4.56
C LEU A 373 12.27 13.44 -5.61
N LYS A 374 13.56 13.35 -5.21
CA LYS A 374 14.73 13.42 -6.12
C LYS A 374 15.09 11.99 -6.56
N VAL A 375 14.96 11.73 -7.86
CA VAL A 375 15.46 10.48 -8.44
C VAL A 375 16.93 10.64 -8.72
N LYS A 376 17.80 10.13 -7.84
CA LYS A 376 19.22 10.02 -8.20
C LYS A 376 19.37 9.09 -9.38
N ILE A 377 19.92 9.60 -10.49
CA ILE A 377 20.39 8.77 -11.62
C ILE A 377 21.65 8.06 -11.14
N GLY A 378 21.46 6.94 -10.48
CA GLY A 378 22.51 6.12 -9.91
C GLY A 378 21.89 5.21 -8.84
N ARG A 379 21.66 3.95 -9.17
CA ARG A 379 21.30 2.94 -8.20
C ARG A 379 22.47 2.77 -7.24
N ALA A 380 22.39 3.32 -6.05
CA ALA A 380 23.16 2.85 -4.94
C ALA A 380 22.51 1.56 -4.46
N HIS A 381 23.04 0.42 -4.84
CA HIS A 381 22.81 -0.82 -4.12
C HIS A 381 23.55 -0.69 -2.78
N VAL A 382 22.82 -0.62 -1.70
CA VAL A 382 23.33 -0.87 -0.35
C VAL A 382 23.05 -2.32 -0.02
#